data_1b8a0de805f533d17d9459f4628eb851
#
_entry.id   1b8a0de805f533d17d9459f4628eb851
#
_cell.length_a   1.000
_cell.length_b   1.000
_cell.length_c   1.000
_cell.angle_alpha   90.00
_cell.angle_beta   90.00
_cell.angle_gamma   90.00
#
_symmetry.space_group_name_H-M   'P 1'
#
loop_
_entity.id
_entity.type
_entity.pdbx_description
1 polymer ?
#
loop_
_entity_poly.entity_id
_entity_poly.type
_entity_poly.pdbx_seq_one_letter_code
_entity_poly.pdbx_strand_id
1 'polypeptide(L)'
;MGFNVRAALHNCQRLCVILPSWIGDTVMATPALRALRTHLPNTHITLLGRAGLRTILSGLPIFDECVEHPMRGWLGPWSNLKPIRAINADAMLLFPNSLRSALIAFASGARTRVGWNRQNRAWFLSHPATPAFMTTPLSSVDNYCDLTELALGTSITDRAVQLHCSVEELAHGFRLLDGLPRPRVILNPGANRLDKRWPAANFAALAIALRNKCGAGVAITGSENESDVVDAIVSASDGAAISLIDRGVTLEGLKGAIAQADLLITNDTGPRHIAAGFNTPCVSLFGPTDHRFTTLHEPHNTNATTMQREWLLIADPFLPKEVIANHVAKIARVDRISVGDVAHAATQLLNAKLR
;
A
#
# COMPACT_ATOMS: atom_id res chain seq x y z
N MET A 1 37.17 -1.43 0.42
CA MET A 1 36.71 -0.17 1.04
C MET A 1 35.27 -0.39 1.46
N GLY A 2 35.01 -0.43 2.78
CA GLY A 2 33.66 -0.55 3.31
C GLY A 2 32.94 0.79 3.10
N PHE A 3 31.96 0.82 2.21
CA PHE A 3 31.11 2.00 2.02
C PHE A 3 30.26 2.18 3.28
N ASN A 4 30.48 3.27 4.00
CA ASN A 4 29.69 3.61 5.16
C ASN A 4 28.35 4.20 4.68
N VAL A 5 27.28 3.38 4.73
CA VAL A 5 25.90 3.81 4.35
C VAL A 5 25.36 4.81 5.36
N ARG A 6 25.88 4.77 6.60
CA ARG A 6 25.36 5.58 7.70
C ARG A 6 25.52 7.08 7.42
N ALA A 7 24.40 7.78 7.50
CA ALA A 7 24.33 9.23 7.27
C ALA A 7 24.71 9.69 5.85
N ALA A 8 24.58 8.82 4.84
CA ALA A 8 24.93 9.14 3.45
C ALA A 8 24.14 10.31 2.86
N LEU A 9 22.98 10.67 3.44
CA LEU A 9 22.10 11.75 2.99
C LEU A 9 22.29 13.08 3.75
N HIS A 10 23.20 13.12 4.72
CA HIS A 10 23.29 14.26 5.67
C HIS A 10 23.52 15.64 5.00
N ASN A 11 24.21 15.70 3.88
CA ASN A 11 24.54 16.94 3.20
C ASN A 11 23.92 17.08 1.80
N CYS A 12 22.88 16.29 1.49
CA CYS A 12 22.24 16.40 0.18
C CYS A 12 21.30 17.60 0.12
N GLN A 13 21.35 18.35 -0.97
CA GLN A 13 20.43 19.46 -1.23
C GLN A 13 19.26 19.04 -2.10
N ARG A 14 19.47 18.05 -2.98
CA ARG A 14 18.47 17.52 -3.91
C ARG A 14 18.45 16.00 -3.83
N LEU A 15 17.45 15.49 -3.13
CA LEU A 15 17.23 14.05 -2.96
C LEU A 15 16.17 13.56 -3.96
N CYS A 16 16.47 12.51 -4.71
CA CYS A 16 15.48 11.77 -5.46
C CYS A 16 15.21 10.42 -4.79
N VAL A 17 13.95 10.11 -4.49
CA VAL A 17 13.53 8.81 -3.96
C VAL A 17 12.85 8.02 -5.06
N ILE A 18 13.43 6.87 -5.43
CA ILE A 18 12.75 5.94 -6.34
C ILE A 18 11.73 5.13 -5.53
N LEU A 19 10.45 5.31 -5.87
CA LEU A 19 9.34 4.65 -5.18
C LEU A 19 9.10 3.22 -5.70
N PRO A 20 8.48 2.36 -4.88
CA PRO A 20 7.99 1.07 -5.32
C PRO A 20 6.92 1.23 -6.42
N SER A 21 6.71 0.17 -7.21
CA SER A 21 5.79 0.22 -8.35
C SER A 21 4.31 -0.03 -8.00
N TRP A 22 4.03 -0.59 -6.83
CA TRP A 22 2.67 -0.92 -6.40
C TRP A 22 2.14 0.14 -5.43
N ILE A 23 0.85 0.44 -5.54
CA ILE A 23 0.16 1.43 -4.68
C ILE A 23 0.33 1.08 -3.20
N GLY A 24 0.10 -0.18 -2.82
CA GLY A 24 0.24 -0.63 -1.45
C GLY A 24 1.66 -0.42 -0.90
N ASP A 25 2.68 -0.77 -1.69
CA ASP A 25 4.08 -0.54 -1.30
C ASP A 25 4.41 0.96 -1.17
N THR A 26 3.80 1.81 -2.01
CA THR A 26 3.96 3.26 -1.92
C THR A 26 3.36 3.80 -0.62
N VAL A 27 2.19 3.31 -0.22
CA VAL A 27 1.60 3.67 1.09
C VAL A 27 2.49 3.19 2.23
N MET A 28 3.01 1.95 2.15
CA MET A 28 3.93 1.40 3.15
C MET A 28 5.26 2.16 3.25
N ALA A 29 5.63 2.94 2.22
CA ALA A 29 6.82 3.79 2.25
C ALA A 29 6.58 5.16 2.95
N THR A 30 5.33 5.53 3.27
CA THR A 30 5.03 6.87 3.82
C THR A 30 5.74 7.20 5.14
N PRO A 31 5.95 6.26 6.10
CA PRO A 31 6.72 6.58 7.31
C PRO A 31 8.18 6.94 6.99
N ALA A 32 8.81 6.21 6.07
CA ALA A 32 10.17 6.49 5.62
C ALA A 32 10.26 7.87 4.94
N LEU A 33 9.27 8.21 4.09
CA LEU A 33 9.19 9.53 3.43
C LEU A 33 8.97 10.67 4.43
N ARG A 34 8.12 10.47 5.47
CA ARG A 34 7.97 11.46 6.55
C ARG A 34 9.28 11.67 7.29
N ALA A 35 9.99 10.60 7.62
CA ALA A 35 11.29 10.69 8.28
C ALA A 35 12.32 11.45 7.43
N LEU A 36 12.36 11.23 6.12
CA LEU A 36 13.22 12.00 5.21
C LEU A 36 12.91 13.51 5.32
N ARG A 37 11.63 13.90 5.21
CA ARG A 37 11.25 15.32 5.32
C ARG A 37 11.57 15.92 6.69
N THR A 38 11.33 15.17 7.77
CA THR A 38 11.60 15.63 9.15
C THR A 38 13.09 15.89 9.39
N HIS A 39 13.95 14.99 8.90
CA HIS A 39 15.40 15.09 9.14
C HIS A 39 16.13 15.89 8.06
N LEU A 40 15.50 16.12 6.92
CA LEU A 40 16.03 16.89 5.78
C LEU A 40 15.06 18.04 5.41
N PRO A 41 14.74 18.96 6.33
CA PRO A 41 13.69 19.96 6.13
C PRO A 41 13.96 20.91 4.95
N ASN A 42 15.23 21.19 4.67
CA ASN A 42 15.66 22.13 3.64
C ASN A 42 16.07 21.44 2.32
N THR A 43 16.04 20.11 2.27
CA THR A 43 16.38 19.35 1.06
C THR A 43 15.20 19.33 0.09
N HIS A 44 15.43 19.61 -1.16
CA HIS A 44 14.44 19.42 -2.22
C HIS A 44 14.26 17.92 -2.49
N ILE A 45 13.08 17.38 -2.14
CA ILE A 45 12.77 15.95 -2.28
C ILE A 45 11.89 15.74 -3.51
N THR A 46 12.43 15.04 -4.50
CA THR A 46 11.70 14.58 -5.69
C THR A 46 11.38 13.11 -5.57
N LEU A 47 10.11 12.74 -5.75
CA LEU A 47 9.69 11.35 -5.87
C LEU A 47 9.71 10.91 -7.33
N LEU A 48 10.31 9.77 -7.62
CA LEU A 48 10.36 9.18 -8.95
C LEU A 48 9.64 7.84 -8.96
N GLY A 49 8.60 7.70 -9.79
CA GLY A 49 7.85 6.48 -9.85
C GLY A 49 6.86 6.40 -11.01
N ARG A 50 5.92 5.47 -10.92
CA ARG A 50 4.90 5.25 -11.95
C ARG A 50 3.75 6.23 -11.82
N ALA A 51 2.96 6.36 -12.89
CA ALA A 51 1.69 7.09 -12.87
C ALA A 51 0.76 6.61 -11.72
N GLY A 52 0.05 7.55 -11.12
CA GLY A 52 -0.87 7.34 -10.00
C GLY A 52 -0.20 7.47 -8.61
N LEU A 53 1.14 7.48 -8.51
CA LEU A 53 1.81 7.65 -7.21
C LEU A 53 1.61 9.06 -6.65
N ARG A 54 1.58 10.07 -7.52
CA ARG A 54 1.26 11.44 -7.12
C ARG A 54 -0.12 11.53 -6.45
N THR A 55 -1.11 10.87 -7.06
CA THR A 55 -2.47 10.81 -6.53
C THR A 55 -2.53 10.18 -5.14
N ILE A 56 -1.86 9.03 -4.95
CA ILE A 56 -1.86 8.35 -3.64
C ILE A 56 -1.22 9.21 -2.55
N LEU A 57 -0.15 9.92 -2.85
CA LEU A 57 0.60 10.72 -1.89
C LEU A 57 0.14 12.19 -1.85
N SER A 58 -0.88 12.58 -2.63
CA SER A 58 -1.40 13.95 -2.66
C SER A 58 -1.79 14.43 -1.26
N GLY A 59 -1.51 15.70 -0.98
CA GLY A 59 -1.82 16.36 0.29
C GLY A 59 -0.84 16.02 1.43
N LEU A 60 0.12 15.11 1.25
CA LEU A 60 1.18 14.89 2.23
C LEU A 60 2.34 15.87 1.99
N PRO A 61 2.78 16.65 3.00
CA PRO A 61 3.89 17.61 2.87
C PRO A 61 5.26 16.92 2.99
N ILE A 62 5.45 15.80 2.29
CA ILE A 62 6.64 14.95 2.42
C ILE A 62 7.58 15.02 1.21
N PHE A 63 7.19 15.72 0.15
CA PHE A 63 7.99 15.93 -1.06
C PHE A 63 7.67 17.28 -1.71
N ASP A 64 8.55 17.73 -2.57
CA ASP A 64 8.40 18.99 -3.30
C ASP A 64 7.95 18.74 -4.74
N GLU A 65 8.42 17.65 -5.35
CA GLU A 65 8.14 17.30 -6.73
C GLU A 65 7.88 15.80 -6.89
N CYS A 66 7.02 15.43 -7.85
CA CYS A 66 6.79 14.05 -8.26
C CYS A 66 6.95 13.92 -9.77
N VAL A 67 7.93 13.12 -10.18
CA VAL A 67 8.22 12.80 -11.57
C VAL A 67 7.69 11.41 -11.88
N GLU A 68 6.68 11.36 -12.74
CA GLU A 68 6.14 10.09 -13.22
C GLU A 68 6.94 9.61 -14.43
N HIS A 69 7.43 8.39 -14.35
CA HIS A 69 8.23 7.78 -15.41
C HIS A 69 7.78 6.33 -15.67
N PRO A 70 7.69 5.90 -16.94
CA PRO A 70 7.33 4.53 -17.26
C PRO A 70 8.43 3.56 -16.80
N MET A 71 8.19 2.92 -15.66
CA MET A 71 9.14 1.98 -15.02
C MET A 71 8.99 0.54 -15.55
N ARG A 72 8.15 0.29 -16.55
CA ARG A 72 7.90 -1.03 -17.15
C ARG A 72 8.54 -1.17 -18.55
N GLY A 73 8.76 -2.42 -18.94
CA GLY A 73 9.33 -2.77 -20.24
C GLY A 73 10.86 -2.81 -20.25
N TRP A 74 11.44 -3.50 -21.22
CA TRP A 74 12.90 -3.67 -21.37
C TRP A 74 13.59 -2.35 -21.69
N LEU A 75 12.99 -1.53 -22.56
CA LEU A 75 13.52 -0.23 -23.00
C LEU A 75 12.92 0.96 -22.24
N GLY A 76 11.83 0.77 -21.48
CA GLY A 76 11.11 1.87 -20.81
C GLY A 76 11.98 2.79 -19.95
N PRO A 77 12.88 2.26 -19.10
CA PRO A 77 13.78 3.09 -18.30
C PRO A 77 14.86 3.83 -19.10
N TRP A 78 15.22 3.29 -20.28
CA TRP A 78 16.30 3.83 -21.11
C TRP A 78 15.80 4.73 -22.22
N SER A 79 14.56 4.56 -22.65
CA SER A 79 13.99 5.29 -23.78
C SER A 79 13.93 6.80 -23.55
N ASN A 80 13.91 7.25 -22.29
CA ASN A 80 13.91 8.67 -21.97
C ASN A 80 14.53 8.97 -20.60
N LEU A 81 15.85 9.07 -20.51
CA LEU A 81 16.58 9.46 -19.30
C LEU A 81 16.56 10.99 -19.06
N LYS A 82 16.07 11.79 -20.01
CA LYS A 82 16.07 13.26 -19.88
C LYS A 82 15.31 13.72 -18.63
N PRO A 83 14.07 13.29 -18.34
CA PRO A 83 13.36 13.71 -17.13
C PRO A 83 14.11 13.31 -15.85
N ILE A 84 14.75 12.13 -15.83
CA ILE A 84 15.49 11.65 -14.66
C ILE A 84 16.75 12.50 -14.42
N ARG A 85 17.48 12.82 -15.46
CA ARG A 85 18.66 13.71 -15.37
C ARG A 85 18.28 15.15 -15.03
N ALA A 86 17.12 15.61 -15.50
CA ALA A 86 16.60 16.95 -15.20
C ALA A 86 16.30 17.15 -13.70
N ILE A 87 16.05 16.07 -12.94
CA ILE A 87 15.91 16.14 -11.47
C ILE A 87 17.19 16.73 -10.85
N ASN A 88 18.34 16.50 -11.47
CA ASN A 88 19.66 16.98 -11.00
C ASN A 88 19.91 16.65 -9.52
N ALA A 89 19.65 15.39 -9.14
CA ALA A 89 19.75 14.93 -7.77
C ALA A 89 21.23 14.73 -7.35
N ASP A 90 21.59 15.21 -6.17
CA ASP A 90 22.87 14.93 -5.52
C ASP A 90 22.91 13.50 -5.01
N ALA A 91 21.74 13.06 -4.47
CA ALA A 91 21.55 11.77 -3.87
C ALA A 91 20.27 11.08 -4.39
N MET A 92 20.34 9.76 -4.47
CA MET A 92 19.17 8.91 -4.77
C MET A 92 19.03 7.82 -3.72
N LEU A 93 17.82 7.68 -3.17
CA LEU A 93 17.42 6.58 -2.29
C LEU A 93 16.50 5.61 -3.04
N LEU A 94 16.85 4.33 -3.06
CA LEU A 94 16.19 3.33 -3.89
C LEU A 94 15.39 2.34 -3.02
N PHE A 95 14.09 2.51 -2.94
CA PHE A 95 13.22 1.54 -2.26
C PHE A 95 13.05 0.22 -3.03
N PRO A 96 12.91 0.23 -4.39
CA PRO A 96 12.88 -1.03 -5.13
C PRO A 96 14.24 -1.73 -5.10
N ASN A 97 14.21 -3.07 -5.03
CA ASN A 97 15.41 -3.92 -4.96
C ASN A 97 15.92 -4.39 -6.32
N SER A 98 15.35 -3.91 -7.43
CA SER A 98 15.69 -4.37 -8.77
C SER A 98 17.03 -3.80 -9.30
N LEU A 99 17.72 -4.59 -10.13
CA LEU A 99 18.88 -4.10 -10.89
C LEU A 99 18.52 -2.87 -11.73
N ARG A 100 17.30 -2.83 -12.30
CA ARG A 100 16.79 -1.71 -13.09
C ARG A 100 16.80 -0.40 -12.32
N SER A 101 16.32 -0.37 -11.07
CA SER A 101 16.33 0.86 -10.26
C SER A 101 17.75 1.36 -9.98
N ALA A 102 18.70 0.45 -9.76
CA ALA A 102 20.11 0.82 -9.59
C ALA A 102 20.74 1.38 -10.87
N LEU A 103 20.42 0.81 -12.03
CA LEU A 103 20.87 1.32 -13.32
C LEU A 103 20.29 2.71 -13.63
N ILE A 104 19.01 2.95 -13.33
CA ILE A 104 18.38 4.28 -13.45
C ILE A 104 19.13 5.29 -12.58
N ALA A 105 19.37 4.93 -11.32
CA ALA A 105 20.11 5.80 -10.40
C ALA A 105 21.55 6.06 -10.87
N PHE A 106 22.22 5.08 -11.42
CA PHE A 106 23.56 5.26 -11.99
C PHE A 106 23.54 6.18 -13.21
N ALA A 107 22.58 5.98 -14.12
CA ALA A 107 22.45 6.77 -15.35
C ALA A 107 21.95 8.20 -15.10
N SER A 108 21.37 8.51 -13.93
CA SER A 108 20.98 9.87 -13.53
C SER A 108 22.18 10.79 -13.33
N GLY A 109 23.35 10.23 -12.97
CA GLY A 109 24.54 10.98 -12.60
C GLY A 109 24.64 11.36 -11.12
N ALA A 110 23.66 10.97 -10.28
CA ALA A 110 23.71 11.23 -8.84
C ALA A 110 24.96 10.60 -8.20
N ARG A 111 25.67 11.36 -7.38
CA ARG A 111 26.92 10.92 -6.73
C ARG A 111 26.64 9.91 -5.62
N THR A 112 25.62 10.17 -4.80
CA THR A 112 25.18 9.30 -3.71
C THR A 112 24.00 8.45 -4.16
N ARG A 113 24.16 7.13 -4.13
CA ARG A 113 23.11 6.17 -4.53
C ARG A 113 23.00 5.10 -3.46
N VAL A 114 21.96 5.19 -2.63
CA VAL A 114 21.71 4.32 -1.48
C VAL A 114 20.62 3.29 -1.82
N GLY A 115 20.85 2.05 -1.50
CA GLY A 115 19.88 0.98 -1.69
C GLY A 115 20.38 -0.34 -1.10
N TRP A 116 19.46 -1.29 -0.88
CA TRP A 116 19.83 -2.62 -0.42
C TRP A 116 20.69 -3.35 -1.45
N ASN A 117 21.76 -3.99 -1.02
CA ASN A 117 22.60 -4.84 -1.86
C ASN A 117 21.90 -6.17 -2.15
N ARG A 118 21.09 -6.17 -3.23
CA ARG A 118 20.35 -7.33 -3.73
C ARG A 118 20.49 -7.45 -5.24
N GLN A 119 20.24 -8.63 -5.80
CA GLN A 119 20.24 -8.87 -7.25
C GLN A 119 21.53 -8.40 -7.96
N ASN A 120 22.69 -8.56 -7.33
CA ASN A 120 24.01 -8.20 -7.88
C ASN A 120 24.14 -6.74 -8.35
N ARG A 121 23.37 -5.81 -7.76
CA ARG A 121 23.33 -4.40 -8.15
C ARG A 121 24.31 -3.49 -7.39
N ALA A 122 25.12 -4.06 -6.49
CA ALA A 122 26.08 -3.30 -5.69
C ALA A 122 27.02 -2.38 -6.51
N TRP A 123 27.41 -2.84 -7.70
CA TRP A 123 28.29 -2.07 -8.61
C TRP A 123 27.71 -0.72 -9.06
N PHE A 124 26.37 -0.60 -9.08
CA PHE A 124 25.68 0.62 -9.49
C PHE A 124 25.31 1.53 -8.32
N LEU A 125 25.48 1.04 -7.08
CA LEU A 125 25.26 1.81 -5.86
C LEU A 125 26.58 2.35 -5.35
N SER A 126 26.59 3.61 -4.90
CA SER A 126 27.75 4.17 -4.20
C SER A 126 27.75 3.76 -2.72
N HIS A 127 26.56 3.49 -2.16
CA HIS A 127 26.36 3.09 -0.77
C HIS A 127 25.41 1.86 -0.73
N PRO A 128 25.90 0.66 -1.07
CA PRO A 128 25.13 -0.56 -0.98
C PRO A 128 24.93 -0.97 0.48
N ALA A 129 23.69 -0.94 0.96
CA ALA A 129 23.31 -1.38 2.29
C ALA A 129 23.14 -2.90 2.33
N THR A 130 23.65 -3.57 3.38
CA THR A 130 23.43 -5.00 3.59
C THR A 130 22.21 -5.21 4.46
N PRO A 131 21.16 -5.90 3.96
CA PRO A 131 19.96 -6.13 4.75
C PRO A 131 20.24 -7.11 5.89
N ALA A 132 19.80 -6.78 7.10
CA ALA A 132 19.92 -7.66 8.27
C ALA A 132 18.97 -8.87 8.24
N PHE A 133 17.97 -8.86 7.36
CA PHE A 133 16.81 -9.77 7.37
C PHE A 133 16.81 -10.81 6.24
N MET A 134 17.92 -11.43 5.96
CA MET A 134 17.99 -12.45 4.88
C MET A 134 17.16 -13.72 5.16
N THR A 135 16.78 -13.97 6.40
CA THR A 135 16.22 -15.26 6.85
C THR A 135 14.79 -15.22 7.37
N THR A 136 14.25 -14.05 7.69
CA THR A 136 12.88 -13.89 8.24
C THR A 136 12.03 -12.97 7.37
N PRO A 137 10.71 -13.22 7.25
CA PRO A 137 9.81 -12.27 6.64
C PRO A 137 9.87 -10.92 7.36
N LEU A 138 10.19 -9.86 6.62
CA LEU A 138 10.19 -8.49 7.12
C LEU A 138 9.10 -7.70 6.39
N SER A 139 8.35 -6.90 7.15
CA SER A 139 7.37 -5.97 6.58
C SER A 139 8.03 -5.02 5.58
N SER A 140 7.32 -4.71 4.48
CA SER A 140 7.77 -3.68 3.54
C SER A 140 7.92 -2.32 4.22
N VAL A 141 7.09 -2.00 5.22
CA VAL A 141 7.23 -0.77 6.04
C VAL A 141 8.60 -0.75 6.71
N ASP A 142 8.96 -1.84 7.41
CA ASP A 142 10.24 -1.93 8.10
C ASP A 142 11.40 -1.90 7.12
N ASN A 143 11.26 -2.57 5.98
CA ASN A 143 12.27 -2.56 4.92
C ASN A 143 12.61 -1.14 4.43
N TYR A 144 11.60 -0.30 4.21
CA TYR A 144 11.79 1.08 3.78
C TYR A 144 12.32 1.96 4.90
N CYS A 145 11.81 1.80 6.12
CA CYS A 145 12.28 2.53 7.29
C CYS A 145 13.73 2.20 7.63
N ASP A 146 14.11 0.91 7.68
CA ASP A 146 15.47 0.49 8.00
C ASP A 146 16.50 1.02 6.99
N LEU A 147 16.18 1.01 5.69
CA LEU A 147 17.05 1.61 4.69
C LEU A 147 17.20 3.12 4.90
N THR A 148 16.11 3.78 5.25
CA THR A 148 16.09 5.22 5.49
C THR A 148 16.83 5.60 6.77
N GLU A 149 16.68 4.80 7.85
CA GLU A 149 17.47 4.95 9.08
C GLU A 149 18.97 4.89 8.84
N LEU A 150 19.40 3.89 8.06
CA LEU A 150 20.81 3.77 7.68
C LEU A 150 21.26 5.00 6.89
N ALA A 151 20.47 5.45 5.91
CA ALA A 151 20.80 6.57 5.05
C ALA A 151 20.83 7.92 5.78
N LEU A 152 19.98 8.09 6.80
CA LEU A 152 19.91 9.28 7.66
C LEU A 152 20.90 9.21 8.85
N GLY A 153 21.25 8.01 9.30
CA GLY A 153 22.02 7.78 10.52
C GLY A 153 21.22 7.94 11.82
N THR A 154 19.90 7.88 11.75
CA THR A 154 18.96 8.07 12.86
C THR A 154 17.84 7.04 12.85
N SER A 155 17.15 6.83 13.98
CA SER A 155 16.06 5.87 14.11
C SER A 155 14.71 6.49 13.76
N ILE A 156 13.81 5.68 13.18
CA ILE A 156 12.42 6.03 12.87
C ILE A 156 11.51 5.30 13.88
N THR A 157 11.00 6.03 14.84
CA THR A 157 10.14 5.47 15.90
C THR A 157 8.69 5.33 15.45
N ASP A 158 8.17 6.30 14.68
CA ASP A 158 6.80 6.24 14.13
C ASP A 158 6.83 5.62 12.73
N ARG A 159 6.46 4.34 12.67
CA ARG A 159 6.36 3.55 11.42
C ARG A 159 4.92 3.39 10.93
N ALA A 160 3.96 4.09 11.51
CA ALA A 160 2.58 4.06 11.04
C ALA A 160 2.45 4.68 9.64
N VAL A 161 1.72 4.01 8.76
CA VAL A 161 1.39 4.55 7.44
C VAL A 161 0.37 5.68 7.56
N GLN A 162 0.46 6.66 6.67
CA GLN A 162 -0.43 7.81 6.69
C GLN A 162 -0.73 8.30 5.28
N LEU A 163 -1.99 8.65 5.05
CA LEU A 163 -2.46 9.33 3.82
C LEU A 163 -3.24 10.57 4.18
N HIS A 164 -3.46 11.40 3.18
CA HIS A 164 -4.29 12.61 3.27
C HIS A 164 -5.19 12.69 2.04
N CYS A 165 -6.38 13.25 2.19
CA CYS A 165 -7.26 13.59 1.08
C CYS A 165 -7.38 15.10 0.92
N SER A 166 -7.39 15.58 -0.31
CA SER A 166 -7.85 16.94 -0.62
C SER A 166 -9.36 17.05 -0.45
N VAL A 167 -9.87 18.28 -0.45
CA VAL A 167 -11.31 18.55 -0.41
C VAL A 167 -12.01 17.93 -1.63
N GLU A 168 -11.39 17.99 -2.81
CA GLU A 168 -11.91 17.44 -4.05
C GLU A 168 -11.96 15.90 -4.02
N GLU A 169 -10.93 15.26 -3.48
CA GLU A 169 -10.89 13.80 -3.28
C GLU A 169 -11.99 13.34 -2.32
N LEU A 170 -12.18 14.05 -1.20
CA LEU A 170 -13.25 13.78 -0.25
C LEU A 170 -14.64 13.98 -0.91
N ALA A 171 -14.83 15.07 -1.65
CA ALA A 171 -16.09 15.34 -2.35
C ALA A 171 -16.37 14.26 -3.42
N HIS A 172 -15.36 13.78 -4.13
CA HIS A 172 -15.52 12.67 -5.07
C HIS A 172 -15.90 11.38 -4.35
N GLY A 173 -15.18 11.03 -3.28
CA GLY A 173 -15.51 9.86 -2.47
C GLY A 173 -16.93 9.91 -1.90
N PHE A 174 -17.37 11.10 -1.46
CA PHE A 174 -18.74 11.30 -0.97
C PHE A 174 -19.78 10.99 -2.04
N ARG A 175 -19.59 11.51 -3.27
CA ARG A 175 -20.50 11.23 -4.41
C ARG A 175 -20.56 9.74 -4.76
N LEU A 176 -19.42 9.03 -4.69
CA LEU A 176 -19.37 7.59 -4.92
C LEU A 176 -20.21 6.80 -3.91
N LEU A 177 -20.30 7.28 -2.67
CA LEU A 177 -21.04 6.63 -1.58
C LEU A 177 -22.43 7.25 -1.34
N ASP A 178 -22.85 8.19 -2.19
CA ASP A 178 -24.14 8.88 -2.01
C ASP A 178 -25.32 7.91 -2.09
N GLY A 179 -26.34 8.18 -1.28
CA GLY A 179 -27.55 7.35 -1.18
C GLY A 179 -27.34 6.01 -0.42
N LEU A 180 -26.11 5.66 -0.02
CA LEU A 180 -25.89 4.46 0.80
C LEU A 180 -26.16 4.75 2.28
N PRO A 181 -26.95 3.90 2.96
CA PRO A 181 -27.14 3.99 4.42
C PRO A 181 -25.84 3.71 5.17
N ARG A 182 -25.74 4.21 6.40
CA ARG A 182 -24.68 3.86 7.33
C ARG A 182 -25.04 2.61 8.16
N PRO A 183 -24.05 1.76 8.48
CA PRO A 183 -22.63 1.88 8.14
C PRO A 183 -22.37 1.64 6.65
N ARG A 184 -21.41 2.40 6.07
CA ARG A 184 -20.98 2.27 4.68
C ARG A 184 -19.81 1.32 4.59
N VAL A 185 -19.99 0.21 3.87
CA VAL A 185 -18.98 -0.85 3.72
C VAL A 185 -18.53 -0.92 2.27
N ILE A 186 -17.22 -0.86 2.05
CA ILE A 186 -16.63 -1.07 0.72
C ILE A 186 -16.09 -2.50 0.65
N LEU A 187 -16.45 -3.25 -0.38
CA LEU A 187 -15.89 -4.56 -0.70
C LEU A 187 -14.96 -4.43 -1.90
N ASN A 188 -13.73 -4.95 -1.79
CA ASN A 188 -12.75 -4.98 -2.88
C ASN A 188 -12.43 -6.43 -3.27
N PRO A 189 -13.12 -7.00 -4.28
CA PRO A 189 -12.90 -8.36 -4.74
C PRO A 189 -11.64 -8.51 -5.62
N GLY A 190 -11.08 -7.39 -6.10
CA GLY A 190 -9.94 -7.38 -7.01
C GLY A 190 -8.66 -7.90 -6.36
N ALA A 191 -7.80 -8.49 -7.18
CA ALA A 191 -6.39 -8.75 -6.89
C ALA A 191 -5.63 -8.98 -8.21
N ASN A 192 -4.31 -8.69 -8.22
CA ASN A 192 -3.46 -8.88 -9.38
C ASN A 192 -3.19 -10.36 -9.74
N ARG A 193 -3.42 -11.28 -8.80
CA ARG A 193 -3.33 -12.73 -8.98
C ARG A 193 -4.68 -13.37 -8.69
N LEU A 194 -5.10 -14.32 -9.52
CA LEU A 194 -6.40 -15.00 -9.37
C LEU A 194 -6.48 -15.81 -8.07
N ASP A 195 -5.38 -16.44 -7.66
CA ASP A 195 -5.31 -17.24 -6.44
C ASP A 195 -5.39 -16.42 -5.13
N LYS A 196 -5.26 -15.10 -5.23
CA LYS A 196 -5.50 -14.15 -4.12
C LYS A 196 -6.95 -13.68 -4.03
N ARG A 197 -7.80 -14.00 -5.00
CA ARG A 197 -9.18 -13.53 -5.05
C ARG A 197 -10.08 -14.45 -4.25
N TRP A 198 -10.72 -13.91 -3.23
CA TRP A 198 -11.82 -14.60 -2.57
C TRP A 198 -12.99 -14.72 -3.56
N PRO A 199 -13.73 -15.83 -3.57
CA PRO A 199 -14.76 -16.09 -4.58
C PRO A 199 -15.82 -14.99 -4.67
N ALA A 200 -16.21 -14.62 -5.89
CA ALA A 200 -17.23 -13.59 -6.14
C ALA A 200 -18.57 -13.93 -5.46
N ALA A 201 -18.99 -15.21 -5.49
CA ALA A 201 -20.20 -15.67 -4.79
C ALA A 201 -20.17 -15.41 -3.29
N ASN A 202 -18.97 -15.50 -2.68
CA ASN A 202 -18.79 -15.22 -1.26
C ASN A 202 -18.93 -13.72 -0.95
N PHE A 203 -18.41 -12.84 -1.83
CA PHE A 203 -18.62 -11.39 -1.70
C PHE A 203 -20.08 -11.00 -1.85
N ALA A 204 -20.84 -11.63 -2.77
CA ALA A 204 -22.27 -11.42 -2.92
C ALA A 204 -23.04 -11.85 -1.66
N ALA A 205 -22.77 -13.06 -1.16
CA ALA A 205 -23.38 -13.56 0.07
C ALA A 205 -23.03 -12.68 1.29
N LEU A 206 -21.80 -12.17 1.36
CA LEU A 206 -21.36 -11.24 2.39
C LEU A 206 -22.13 -9.92 2.33
N ALA A 207 -22.33 -9.34 1.13
CA ALA A 207 -23.10 -8.11 0.95
C ALA A 207 -24.54 -8.27 1.48
N ILE A 208 -25.21 -9.38 1.16
CA ILE A 208 -26.53 -9.70 1.69
C ILE A 208 -26.49 -9.82 3.22
N ALA A 209 -25.52 -10.52 3.76
CA ALA A 209 -25.39 -10.71 5.21
C ALA A 209 -25.19 -9.38 5.95
N LEU A 210 -24.34 -8.46 5.43
CA LEU A 210 -24.09 -7.15 6.02
C LEU A 210 -25.32 -6.24 5.96
N ARG A 211 -26.05 -6.22 4.83
CA ARG A 211 -27.34 -5.53 4.73
C ARG A 211 -28.32 -6.02 5.78
N ASN A 212 -28.48 -7.33 5.89
CA ASN A 212 -29.51 -7.93 6.76
C ASN A 212 -29.16 -7.82 8.26
N LYS A 213 -27.89 -7.95 8.63
CA LYS A 213 -27.46 -7.94 10.04
C LYS A 213 -27.18 -6.54 10.59
N CYS A 214 -26.65 -5.65 9.74
CA CYS A 214 -26.14 -4.34 10.18
C CYS A 214 -26.85 -3.16 9.50
N GLY A 215 -27.79 -3.39 8.57
CA GLY A 215 -28.37 -2.32 7.75
C GLY A 215 -27.34 -1.61 6.86
N ALA A 216 -26.22 -2.26 6.57
CA ALA A 216 -25.12 -1.64 5.88
C ALA A 216 -25.43 -1.27 4.42
N GLY A 217 -25.00 -0.08 4.00
CA GLY A 217 -24.87 0.29 2.60
C GLY A 217 -23.57 -0.27 2.04
N VAL A 218 -23.68 -1.19 1.08
CA VAL A 218 -22.52 -1.91 0.54
C VAL A 218 -22.17 -1.40 -0.86
N ALA A 219 -20.90 -1.10 -1.09
CA ALA A 219 -20.35 -0.72 -2.38
C ALA A 219 -19.25 -1.70 -2.81
N ILE A 220 -19.24 -2.09 -4.08
CA ILE A 220 -18.20 -2.95 -4.65
C ILE A 220 -17.26 -2.08 -5.46
N THR A 221 -15.95 -2.10 -5.14
CA THR A 221 -14.93 -1.40 -5.93
C THR A 221 -14.13 -2.36 -6.80
N GLY A 222 -13.55 -1.84 -7.88
CA GLY A 222 -12.66 -2.56 -8.78
C GLY A 222 -12.07 -1.62 -9.81
N SER A 223 -11.12 -2.09 -10.58
CA SER A 223 -10.64 -1.44 -11.81
C SER A 223 -11.55 -1.81 -12.98
N GLU A 224 -11.48 -1.06 -14.10
CA GLU A 224 -12.20 -1.38 -15.33
C GLU A 224 -11.98 -2.83 -15.80
N ASN A 225 -10.76 -3.35 -15.62
CA ASN A 225 -10.43 -4.74 -15.97
C ASN A 225 -11.09 -5.78 -15.03
N GLU A 226 -11.76 -5.35 -13.99
CA GLU A 226 -12.44 -6.19 -12.99
C GLU A 226 -13.97 -6.01 -13.05
N SER A 227 -14.50 -5.27 -14.06
CA SER A 227 -15.93 -5.01 -14.23
C SER A 227 -16.75 -6.29 -14.21
N ASP A 228 -16.37 -7.32 -14.97
CA ASP A 228 -17.10 -8.60 -15.03
C ASP A 228 -17.29 -9.23 -13.64
N VAL A 229 -16.26 -9.15 -12.78
CA VAL A 229 -16.34 -9.70 -11.42
C VAL A 229 -17.23 -8.83 -10.53
N VAL A 230 -17.13 -7.51 -10.65
CA VAL A 230 -17.97 -6.56 -9.91
C VAL A 230 -19.43 -6.74 -10.30
N ASP A 231 -19.73 -6.82 -11.58
CA ASP A 231 -21.09 -7.02 -12.11
C ASP A 231 -21.71 -8.34 -11.66
N ALA A 232 -20.91 -9.41 -11.67
CA ALA A 232 -21.34 -10.71 -11.17
C ALA A 232 -21.70 -10.65 -9.67
N ILE A 233 -20.90 -9.93 -8.85
CA ILE A 233 -21.18 -9.76 -7.42
C ILE A 233 -22.45 -8.93 -7.20
N VAL A 234 -22.57 -7.78 -7.88
CA VAL A 234 -23.74 -6.89 -7.76
C VAL A 234 -25.01 -7.64 -8.15
N SER A 235 -24.99 -8.33 -9.30
CA SER A 235 -26.15 -9.11 -9.78
C SER A 235 -26.56 -10.22 -8.80
N ALA A 236 -25.59 -10.92 -8.20
CA ALA A 236 -25.84 -11.99 -7.24
C ALA A 236 -26.16 -11.48 -5.81
N SER A 237 -26.05 -10.17 -5.55
CA SER A 237 -26.25 -9.60 -4.21
C SER A 237 -27.70 -9.24 -3.87
N ASP A 238 -28.67 -9.54 -4.75
CA ASP A 238 -30.10 -9.23 -4.55
C ASP A 238 -30.34 -7.76 -4.14
N GLY A 239 -29.70 -6.82 -4.85
CA GLY A 239 -29.79 -5.39 -4.57
C GLY A 239 -29.14 -4.95 -3.25
N ALA A 240 -28.33 -5.80 -2.61
CA ALA A 240 -27.63 -5.46 -1.38
C ALA A 240 -26.39 -4.59 -1.62
N ALA A 241 -25.86 -4.57 -2.85
CA ALA A 241 -24.64 -3.83 -3.18
C ALA A 241 -24.78 -3.03 -4.46
N ILE A 242 -24.00 -1.95 -4.56
CA ILE A 242 -23.86 -1.13 -5.77
C ILE A 242 -22.43 -1.23 -6.32
N SER A 243 -22.27 -0.98 -7.63
CA SER A 243 -20.98 -0.88 -8.29
C SER A 243 -20.43 0.55 -8.17
N LEU A 244 -19.17 0.70 -7.70
CA LEU A 244 -18.47 1.99 -7.80
C LEU A 244 -17.89 2.23 -9.20
N ILE A 245 -17.71 1.18 -10.01
CA ILE A 245 -17.28 1.31 -11.41
C ILE A 245 -18.36 2.09 -12.19
N ASP A 246 -19.63 1.71 -12.03
CA ASP A 246 -20.77 2.40 -12.68
C ASP A 246 -20.93 3.84 -12.23
N ARG A 247 -20.39 4.16 -11.05
CA ARG A 247 -20.34 5.53 -10.52
C ARG A 247 -19.09 6.31 -10.93
N GLY A 248 -18.25 5.75 -11.81
CA GLY A 248 -17.05 6.39 -12.33
C GLY A 248 -15.92 6.50 -11.30
N VAL A 249 -15.68 5.42 -10.54
CA VAL A 249 -14.60 5.41 -9.56
C VAL A 249 -13.24 5.61 -10.24
N THR A 250 -12.49 6.59 -9.75
CA THR A 250 -11.07 6.80 -10.06
C THR A 250 -10.22 6.50 -8.83
N LEU A 251 -8.91 6.54 -8.96
CA LEU A 251 -8.01 6.35 -7.81
C LEU A 251 -8.22 7.43 -6.73
N GLU A 252 -8.43 8.69 -7.14
CA GLU A 252 -8.77 9.82 -6.26
C GLU A 252 -10.09 9.58 -5.52
N GLY A 253 -11.12 9.18 -6.28
CA GLY A 253 -12.43 8.89 -5.74
C GLY A 253 -12.41 7.71 -4.77
N LEU A 254 -11.69 6.64 -5.10
CA LEU A 254 -11.52 5.47 -4.22
C LEU A 254 -10.82 5.85 -2.92
N LYS A 255 -9.77 6.66 -3.00
CA LYS A 255 -9.04 7.18 -1.85
C LYS A 255 -9.99 7.96 -0.92
N GLY A 256 -10.78 8.88 -1.49
CA GLY A 256 -11.79 9.65 -0.76
C GLY A 256 -12.93 8.80 -0.21
N ALA A 257 -13.37 7.76 -0.94
CA ALA A 257 -14.42 6.85 -0.49
C ALA A 257 -13.94 5.98 0.68
N ILE A 258 -12.73 5.42 0.62
CA ILE A 258 -12.15 4.63 1.71
C ILE A 258 -11.96 5.48 2.97
N ALA A 259 -11.51 6.74 2.83
CA ALA A 259 -11.36 7.66 3.97
C ALA A 259 -12.69 7.94 4.70
N GLN A 260 -13.83 7.80 4.02
CA GLN A 260 -15.18 8.07 4.55
C GLN A 260 -16.00 6.80 4.81
N ALA A 261 -15.50 5.64 4.47
CA ALA A 261 -16.14 4.37 4.75
C ALA A 261 -16.08 4.04 6.26
N ASP A 262 -17.03 3.24 6.69
CA ASP A 262 -17.05 2.73 8.05
C ASP A 262 -16.27 1.43 8.17
N LEU A 263 -16.12 0.69 7.04
CA LEU A 263 -15.34 -0.54 6.95
C LEU A 263 -14.92 -0.80 5.50
N LEU A 264 -13.70 -1.30 5.32
CA LEU A 264 -13.24 -1.93 4.08
C LEU A 264 -13.10 -3.44 4.29
N ILE A 265 -13.54 -4.26 3.33
CA ILE A 265 -13.26 -5.70 3.29
C ILE A 265 -12.56 -6.00 1.97
N THR A 266 -11.36 -6.57 2.03
CA THR A 266 -10.50 -6.67 0.85
C THR A 266 -9.60 -7.90 0.88
N ASN A 267 -9.24 -8.40 -0.30
CA ASN A 267 -8.07 -9.26 -0.45
C ASN A 267 -6.79 -8.48 -0.13
N ASP A 268 -5.65 -9.17 0.07
CA ASP A 268 -4.33 -8.53 0.25
C ASP A 268 -3.90 -7.74 -0.99
N THR A 269 -4.31 -6.48 -1.06
CA THR A 269 -4.13 -5.58 -2.22
C THR A 269 -4.00 -4.10 -1.82
N GLY A 270 -3.83 -3.23 -2.81
CA GLY A 270 -3.64 -1.79 -2.62
C GLY A 270 -4.66 -1.10 -1.70
N PRO A 271 -5.97 -1.30 -1.86
CA PRO A 271 -7.01 -0.70 -1.00
C PRO A 271 -6.85 -0.97 0.50
N ARG A 272 -6.34 -2.15 0.90
CA ARG A 272 -5.99 -2.47 2.29
C ARG A 272 -5.05 -1.42 2.89
N HIS A 273 -3.99 -1.08 2.16
CA HIS A 273 -2.99 -0.11 2.62
C HIS A 273 -3.54 1.31 2.62
N ILE A 274 -4.44 1.63 1.66
CA ILE A 274 -5.14 2.92 1.67
C ILE A 274 -6.00 3.05 2.93
N ALA A 275 -6.75 2.01 3.30
CA ALA A 275 -7.54 2.00 4.54
C ALA A 275 -6.66 2.22 5.77
N ALA A 276 -5.52 1.54 5.85
CA ALA A 276 -4.56 1.74 6.93
C ALA A 276 -4.03 3.18 6.99
N GLY A 277 -3.76 3.81 5.85
CA GLY A 277 -3.31 5.20 5.76
C GLY A 277 -4.32 6.23 6.29
N PHE A 278 -5.61 5.89 6.31
CA PHE A 278 -6.70 6.70 6.87
C PHE A 278 -7.21 6.18 8.22
N ASN A 279 -6.63 5.12 8.75
CA ASN A 279 -7.16 4.42 9.91
C ASN A 279 -8.62 3.95 9.73
N THR A 280 -9.05 3.68 8.50
CA THR A 280 -10.34 3.08 8.21
C THR A 280 -10.32 1.60 8.64
N PRO A 281 -11.28 1.13 9.45
CA PRO A 281 -11.35 -0.27 9.82
C PRO A 281 -11.33 -1.20 8.61
N CYS A 282 -10.60 -2.31 8.71
CA CYS A 282 -10.41 -3.21 7.58
C CYS A 282 -10.48 -4.68 7.98
N VAL A 283 -11.21 -5.50 7.22
CA VAL A 283 -11.08 -6.96 7.23
C VAL A 283 -10.25 -7.36 6.02
N SER A 284 -9.10 -7.97 6.28
CA SER A 284 -8.13 -8.34 5.25
C SER A 284 -8.06 -9.85 5.08
N LEU A 285 -8.28 -10.32 3.83
CA LEU A 285 -8.33 -11.73 3.48
C LEU A 285 -6.99 -12.17 2.89
N PHE A 286 -6.31 -13.07 3.58
CA PHE A 286 -5.02 -13.61 3.17
C PHE A 286 -5.14 -15.09 2.79
N GLY A 287 -4.55 -15.44 1.66
CA GLY A 287 -4.48 -16.81 1.18
C GLY A 287 -3.03 -17.22 0.86
N PRO A 288 -2.62 -17.19 -0.42
CA PRO A 288 -1.32 -17.71 -0.83
C PRO A 288 -0.13 -16.77 -0.57
N THR A 289 -0.38 -15.61 0.04
CA THR A 289 0.68 -14.65 0.40
C THR A 289 0.81 -14.55 1.91
N ASP A 290 2.05 -14.41 2.35
CA ASP A 290 2.36 -14.29 3.76
C ASP A 290 2.12 -12.85 4.25
N HIS A 291 1.22 -12.70 5.23
CA HIS A 291 0.83 -11.41 5.79
C HIS A 291 2.00 -10.68 6.46
N ARG A 292 3.03 -11.39 6.90
CA ARG A 292 4.21 -10.82 7.57
C ARG A 292 5.01 -9.88 6.69
N PHE A 293 4.97 -10.05 5.35
CA PHE A 293 5.62 -9.13 4.41
C PHE A 293 4.89 -7.77 4.27
N THR A 294 3.65 -7.72 4.71
CA THR A 294 2.81 -6.51 4.61
C THR A 294 2.19 -6.11 5.94
N THR A 295 2.81 -6.51 7.06
CA THR A 295 2.40 -6.06 8.40
C THR A 295 2.42 -4.54 8.46
N LEU A 296 1.35 -3.97 9.03
CA LEU A 296 1.17 -2.54 9.22
C LEU A 296 1.34 -2.20 10.71
N HIS A 297 1.98 -1.07 10.97
CA HIS A 297 2.19 -0.59 12.35
C HIS A 297 1.04 0.34 12.76
N GLU A 298 0.58 0.17 14.00
CA GLU A 298 -0.40 1.07 14.61
C GLU A 298 0.26 2.42 14.96
N PRO A 299 -0.48 3.53 14.90
CA PRO A 299 0.02 4.84 15.32
C PRO A 299 0.40 4.85 16.80
N HIS A 300 1.58 5.36 17.14
CA HIS A 300 2.09 5.41 18.53
C HIS A 300 1.30 6.33 19.49
N ASN A 301 0.40 7.18 18.99
CA ASN A 301 -0.21 8.26 19.77
C ASN A 301 -1.71 8.09 19.98
N THR A 302 -2.20 6.89 20.25
CA THR A 302 -3.57 6.70 20.68
C THR A 302 -3.62 6.57 22.21
N ASN A 303 -3.94 7.67 22.89
CA ASN A 303 -4.32 7.72 24.31
C ASN A 303 -5.68 7.04 24.56
N ALA A 304 -6.06 6.07 23.77
CA ALA A 304 -7.29 5.33 23.91
C ALA A 304 -6.98 3.85 23.81
N THR A 305 -7.70 3.06 24.54
CA THR A 305 -7.85 1.61 24.38
C THR A 305 -7.76 1.28 22.89
N THR A 306 -6.62 0.73 22.45
CA THR A 306 -6.28 0.57 21.04
C THR A 306 -7.32 -0.34 20.41
N MET A 307 -8.29 0.25 19.71
CA MET A 307 -9.26 -0.53 18.93
C MET A 307 -8.49 -1.19 17.80
N GLN A 308 -8.53 -2.50 17.74
CA GLN A 308 -8.01 -3.26 16.61
C GLN A 308 -8.66 -2.72 15.34
N ARG A 309 -7.89 -2.07 14.48
CA ARG A 309 -8.40 -1.46 13.25
C ARG A 309 -8.35 -2.40 12.06
N GLU A 310 -7.50 -3.40 12.13
CA GLU A 310 -7.42 -4.43 11.11
C GLU A 310 -7.69 -5.81 11.69
N TRP A 311 -8.59 -6.56 11.04
CA TRP A 311 -8.85 -7.96 11.31
C TRP A 311 -8.30 -8.81 10.17
N LEU A 312 -7.23 -9.56 10.47
CA LEU A 312 -6.62 -10.46 9.51
C LEU A 312 -7.33 -11.82 9.55
N LEU A 313 -7.90 -12.23 8.43
CA LEU A 313 -8.38 -13.59 8.21
C LEU A 313 -7.40 -14.30 7.28
N ILE A 314 -6.73 -15.31 7.81
CA ILE A 314 -5.66 -16.05 7.13
C ILE A 314 -6.22 -17.44 6.78
N ALA A 315 -6.05 -17.84 5.52
CA ALA A 315 -6.59 -19.11 5.00
C ALA A 315 -6.04 -20.35 5.73
N ASP A 316 -4.81 -20.26 6.21
CA ASP A 316 -4.20 -21.30 7.06
C ASP A 316 -3.43 -20.65 8.21
N PRO A 317 -4.11 -20.35 9.34
CA PRO A 317 -3.49 -19.70 10.49
C PRO A 317 -2.55 -20.62 11.27
N PHE A 318 -2.54 -21.91 10.96
CA PHE A 318 -1.71 -22.92 11.66
C PHE A 318 -0.41 -23.23 10.94
N LEU A 319 -0.08 -22.51 9.84
CA LEU A 319 1.23 -22.65 9.22
C LEU A 319 2.33 -22.37 10.25
N PRO A 320 3.35 -23.25 10.37
CA PRO A 320 4.50 -22.99 11.23
C PRO A 320 5.14 -21.64 10.90
N LYS A 321 5.65 -20.93 11.92
CA LYS A 321 6.25 -19.59 11.74
C LYS A 321 7.44 -19.60 10.78
N GLU A 322 8.12 -20.73 10.64
CA GLU A 322 9.26 -20.95 9.76
C GLU A 322 8.81 -21.10 8.29
N VAL A 323 7.56 -21.46 8.06
CA VAL A 323 7.00 -21.65 6.71
C VAL A 323 6.47 -20.32 6.18
N ILE A 324 6.91 -19.95 4.98
CA ILE A 324 6.41 -18.80 4.27
C ILE A 324 5.22 -19.24 3.41
N ALA A 325 4.04 -18.62 3.62
CA ALA A 325 2.80 -18.99 2.91
C ALA A 325 2.96 -18.96 1.39
N ASN A 326 3.77 -18.05 0.86
CA ASN A 326 4.08 -17.97 -0.58
C ASN A 326 4.70 -19.25 -1.15
N HIS A 327 5.40 -20.04 -0.33
CA HIS A 327 6.04 -21.29 -0.76
C HIS A 327 5.06 -22.48 -0.75
N VAL A 328 3.93 -22.34 -0.07
CA VAL A 328 2.89 -23.36 0.08
C VAL A 328 1.53 -22.87 -0.43
N ALA A 329 1.52 -22.07 -1.47
CA ALA A 329 0.34 -21.41 -2.03
C ALA A 329 -0.84 -22.37 -2.35
N LYS A 330 -0.55 -23.65 -2.66
CA LYS A 330 -1.57 -24.68 -2.90
C LYS A 330 -2.37 -25.05 -1.64
N ILE A 331 -1.80 -24.84 -0.46
CA ILE A 331 -2.42 -25.14 0.84
C ILE A 331 -3.12 -23.89 1.39
N ALA A 332 -2.44 -22.74 1.35
CA ALA A 332 -2.93 -21.47 1.86
C ALA A 332 -3.93 -20.82 0.88
N ARG A 333 -5.09 -21.40 0.68
CA ARG A 333 -6.10 -20.96 -0.31
C ARG A 333 -7.10 -20.03 0.34
N VAL A 334 -7.25 -18.81 -0.19
CA VAL A 334 -8.16 -17.77 0.31
C VAL A 334 -9.64 -18.18 0.29
N ASP A 335 -10.04 -19.08 -0.62
CA ASP A 335 -11.40 -19.60 -0.72
C ASP A 335 -11.84 -20.49 0.47
N ARG A 336 -10.91 -20.87 1.36
CA ARG A 336 -11.20 -21.56 2.62
C ARG A 336 -11.77 -20.64 3.70
N ILE A 337 -11.59 -19.32 3.56
CA ILE A 337 -12.16 -18.35 4.50
C ILE A 337 -13.68 -18.34 4.31
N SER A 338 -14.42 -18.62 5.37
CA SER A 338 -15.89 -18.70 5.28
C SER A 338 -16.53 -17.31 5.27
N VAL A 339 -17.69 -17.18 4.62
CA VAL A 339 -18.51 -15.95 4.66
C VAL A 339 -18.91 -15.62 6.10
N GLY A 340 -19.15 -16.63 6.93
CA GLY A 340 -19.51 -16.48 8.35
C GLY A 340 -18.40 -15.78 9.15
N ASP A 341 -17.15 -16.19 8.97
CA ASP A 341 -16.00 -15.60 9.66
C ASP A 341 -15.79 -14.14 9.23
N VAL A 342 -15.92 -13.85 7.93
CA VAL A 342 -15.79 -12.48 7.40
C VAL A 342 -16.92 -11.59 7.94
N ALA A 343 -18.15 -12.08 7.93
CA ALA A 343 -19.31 -11.33 8.47
C ALA A 343 -19.18 -11.10 9.97
N HIS A 344 -18.66 -12.06 10.73
CA HIS A 344 -18.38 -11.92 12.16
C HIS A 344 -17.33 -10.82 12.41
N ALA A 345 -16.17 -10.90 11.77
CA ALA A 345 -15.11 -9.91 11.89
C ALA A 345 -15.61 -8.50 11.52
N ALA A 346 -16.36 -8.38 10.42
CA ALA A 346 -16.97 -7.13 9.98
C ALA A 346 -17.90 -6.52 11.04
N THR A 347 -18.80 -7.34 11.62
CA THR A 347 -19.74 -6.89 12.64
C THR A 347 -19.03 -6.43 13.91
N GLN A 348 -17.96 -7.12 14.32
CA GLN A 348 -17.16 -6.73 15.50
C GLN A 348 -16.48 -5.37 15.28
N LEU A 349 -15.87 -5.15 14.13
CA LEU A 349 -15.22 -3.86 13.81
C LEU A 349 -16.23 -2.71 13.71
N LEU A 350 -17.40 -2.93 13.11
CA LEU A 350 -18.45 -1.92 13.03
C LEU A 350 -19.00 -1.55 14.41
N ASN A 351 -19.24 -2.53 15.28
CA ASN A 351 -19.72 -2.31 16.64
C ASN A 351 -18.69 -1.60 17.53
N ALA A 352 -17.39 -1.87 17.32
CA ALA A 352 -16.33 -1.22 18.05
C ALA A 352 -16.20 0.26 17.69
N LYS A 353 -16.52 0.66 16.45
CA LYS A 353 -16.51 2.07 16.00
C LYS A 353 -17.68 2.89 16.56
N LEU A 354 -18.78 2.24 16.95
CA LEU A 354 -20.00 2.90 17.46
C LEU A 354 -19.95 3.16 18.98
N ARG A 355 -18.95 2.61 19.67
CA ARG A 355 -18.66 2.86 21.10
C ARG A 355 -17.59 3.89 21.27
#